data_e6c83ed044851d599c1021dfba759e39
#
_entry.id   e6c83ed044851d599c1021dfba759e39
#
_cell.length_a   1.000
_cell.length_b   1.000
_cell.length_c   1.000
_cell.angle_alpha   90.00
_cell.angle_beta   90.00
_cell.angle_gamma   90.00
#
_symmetry.space_group_name_H-M   'P 1'
#
loop_
_entity.id
_entity.type
_entity.pdbx_description
1 polymer ?
#
loop_
_entity_poly.entity_id
_entity_poly.type
_entity_poly.pdbx_seq_one_letter_code
_entity_poly.pdbx_strand_id
1 'polypeptide(L)'
;MSVWPLLVKSCSSLSAAAGAISIFSIMTWEGIPPNGVDLVRQIYHTDPGGKIVFVTGHGEKGMDILRSGVRPFGFIEKCVDQNEMVREYIRYLKMAAPEQQNSADGDTVELPIGIDETVRLPVSEILYVDSVKTVAHSICYHTFDGSEVTVRDTIEHAQEQLGAQFIRCHRSVLVNEEHILALQGGMLKLSNGQLIACALGRRKAVVDGMAKRKGAEG
;
A
#
# COMPACT_ATOMS: atom_id res chain seq x y z
N MET A 1 19.98 17.76 -29.79
CA MET A 1 19.23 18.74 -29.01
C MET A 1 18.07 17.98 -28.37
N SER A 2 18.15 17.75 -27.10
CA SER A 2 17.29 16.86 -26.31
C SER A 2 15.97 17.54 -25.95
N VAL A 3 14.84 16.97 -26.40
CA VAL A 3 13.47 17.48 -26.21
C VAL A 3 12.80 16.86 -24.96
N TRP A 4 13.59 16.58 -23.92
CA TRP A 4 13.17 15.82 -22.74
C TRP A 4 12.47 16.56 -21.59
N PRO A 5 12.27 17.90 -21.54
CA PRO A 5 11.81 18.50 -20.29
C PRO A 5 10.29 18.62 -20.10
N LEU A 6 9.43 18.25 -21.04
CA LEU A 6 8.00 18.63 -20.93
C LEU A 6 6.97 17.50 -20.84
N LEU A 7 7.35 16.23 -20.91
CA LEU A 7 6.40 15.11 -20.95
C LEU A 7 6.44 14.15 -19.77
N VAL A 8 7.33 14.33 -18.82
CA VAL A 8 7.44 13.50 -17.62
C VAL A 8 7.01 14.30 -16.39
N LYS A 9 5.72 14.61 -16.28
CA LYS A 9 5.14 15.00 -15.00
C LYS A 9 4.87 13.74 -14.18
N SER A 10 5.84 13.39 -13.35
CA SER A 10 5.85 12.30 -12.37
C SER A 10 6.49 11.00 -12.86
N CYS A 11 7.79 11.03 -12.98
CA CYS A 11 8.62 9.83 -12.91
C CYS A 11 9.17 9.75 -11.49
N SER A 12 8.61 8.89 -10.64
CA SER A 12 9.20 8.53 -9.34
C SER A 12 10.13 7.35 -9.58
N SER A 13 11.41 7.61 -9.83
CA SER A 13 12.43 6.56 -9.80
C SER A 13 12.75 6.24 -8.34
N LEU A 14 12.24 5.16 -7.82
CA LEU A 14 12.70 4.56 -6.57
C LEU A 14 13.92 3.69 -6.90
N SER A 15 15.10 4.23 -6.66
CA SER A 15 16.35 3.47 -6.72
C SER A 15 16.52 2.74 -5.41
N ALA A 16 16.22 1.43 -5.39
CA ALA A 16 16.67 0.54 -4.33
C ALA A 16 17.90 -0.22 -4.83
N ALA A 17 18.97 -0.19 -4.06
CA ALA A 17 20.21 -0.90 -4.34
C ALA A 17 19.94 -2.40 -4.56
N ALA A 18 20.51 -2.97 -5.65
CA ALA A 18 20.35 -4.34 -6.14
C ALA A 18 19.05 -4.62 -6.91
N GLY A 19 18.97 -4.12 -8.15
CA GLY A 19 17.88 -4.39 -9.10
C GLY A 19 16.91 -3.23 -9.18
N ALA A 20 17.27 -2.19 -9.91
CA ALA A 20 16.40 -1.02 -10.12
C ALA A 20 15.11 -1.46 -10.80
N ILE A 21 13.97 -1.34 -10.11
CA ILE A 21 12.65 -1.51 -10.71
C ILE A 21 12.21 -0.16 -11.20
N SER A 22 12.20 0.02 -12.52
CA SER A 22 11.66 1.22 -13.13
C SER A 22 10.16 1.02 -13.35
N ILE A 23 9.34 1.73 -12.57
CA ILE A 23 7.89 1.76 -12.76
C ILE A 23 7.53 3.07 -13.44
N PHE A 24 6.97 2.96 -14.63
CA PHE A 24 6.52 4.10 -15.40
C PHE A 24 5.00 4.17 -15.41
N SER A 25 4.47 5.28 -14.92
CA SER A 25 3.06 5.62 -15.08
C SER A 25 2.87 6.49 -16.31
N ILE A 26 2.23 5.96 -17.34
CA ILE A 26 2.01 6.67 -18.58
C ILE A 26 0.54 7.10 -18.67
N MET A 27 0.33 8.41 -18.65
CA MET A 27 -0.98 9.00 -18.93
C MET A 27 -1.17 9.08 -20.45
N THR A 28 -2.18 8.38 -20.96
CA THR A 28 -2.52 8.50 -22.38
C THR A 28 -3.19 9.83 -22.65
N TRP A 29 -2.59 10.63 -23.53
CA TRP A 29 -3.17 11.86 -24.08
C TRP A 29 -3.52 11.63 -25.54
N GLU A 30 -4.66 12.15 -25.99
CA GLU A 30 -5.08 12.04 -27.38
C GLU A 30 -4.37 13.06 -28.28
N GLY A 31 -3.93 12.63 -29.44
CA GLY A 31 -3.81 13.47 -30.63
C GLY A 31 -2.45 14.00 -31.02
N ILE A 32 -1.36 13.81 -30.26
CA ILE A 32 -0.03 14.28 -30.67
C ILE A 32 1.02 13.17 -30.49
N PRO A 33 1.74 12.73 -31.55
CA PRO A 33 2.88 11.83 -31.41
C PRO A 33 4.04 12.49 -30.64
N PRO A 34 4.78 11.77 -29.78
CA PRO A 34 4.65 10.33 -29.54
C PRO A 34 3.48 10.02 -28.59
N ASN A 35 2.62 9.06 -29.02
CA ASN A 35 1.58 8.57 -28.14
C ASN A 35 2.17 7.68 -27.03
N GLY A 36 1.37 7.32 -26.01
CA GLY A 36 1.85 6.51 -24.88
C GLY A 36 2.46 5.16 -25.30
N VAL A 37 2.00 4.55 -26.39
CA VAL A 37 2.51 3.28 -26.93
C VAL A 37 3.92 3.47 -27.53
N ASP A 38 4.15 4.54 -28.26
CA ASP A 38 5.47 4.83 -28.85
C ASP A 38 6.50 5.13 -27.75
N LEU A 39 6.08 5.84 -26.70
CA LEU A 39 6.92 6.08 -25.53
C LEU A 39 7.30 4.77 -24.84
N VAL A 40 6.35 3.86 -24.67
CA VAL A 40 6.62 2.51 -24.09
C VAL A 40 7.60 1.72 -24.92
N ARG A 41 7.48 1.74 -26.25
CA ARG A 41 8.45 1.09 -27.13
C ARG A 41 9.86 1.65 -26.95
N GLN A 42 9.99 2.97 -26.83
CA GLN A 42 11.29 3.61 -26.55
C GLN A 42 11.85 3.22 -25.20
N ILE A 43 11.01 3.15 -24.15
CA ILE A 43 11.43 2.73 -22.82
C ILE A 43 11.92 1.28 -22.87
N TYR A 44 11.16 0.35 -23.47
CA TYR A 44 11.58 -1.05 -23.58
C TYR A 44 12.84 -1.24 -24.43
N HIS A 45 13.12 -0.34 -25.36
CA HIS A 45 14.37 -0.36 -26.10
C HIS A 45 15.58 -0.01 -25.20
N THR A 46 15.37 0.86 -24.23
CA THR A 46 16.42 1.33 -23.31
C THR A 46 16.50 0.47 -22.05
N ASP A 47 15.36 0.04 -21.55
CA ASP A 47 15.20 -0.81 -20.35
C ASP A 47 14.18 -1.94 -20.66
N PRO A 48 14.66 -3.08 -21.21
CA PRO A 48 13.79 -4.21 -21.52
C PRO A 48 13.14 -4.87 -20.30
N GLY A 49 13.71 -4.67 -19.11
CA GLY A 49 13.20 -5.19 -17.83
C GLY A 49 12.23 -4.25 -17.12
N GLY A 50 12.05 -3.04 -17.63
CA GLY A 50 11.17 -2.02 -17.05
C GLY A 50 9.72 -2.51 -16.95
N LYS A 51 9.10 -2.25 -15.80
CA LYS A 51 7.70 -2.59 -15.54
C LYS A 51 6.83 -1.37 -15.78
N ILE A 52 5.99 -1.42 -16.82
CA ILE A 52 5.20 -0.27 -17.26
C ILE A 52 3.74 -0.48 -16.89
N VAL A 53 3.19 0.47 -16.14
CA VAL A 53 1.77 0.52 -15.78
C VAL A 53 1.12 1.69 -16.50
N PHE A 54 0.11 1.42 -17.31
CA PHE A 54 -0.71 2.46 -17.93
C PHE A 54 -1.76 2.97 -16.95
N VAL A 55 -1.89 4.30 -16.88
CA VAL A 55 -2.94 4.95 -16.10
C VAL A 55 -3.82 5.74 -17.06
N THR A 56 -5.04 5.30 -17.27
CA THR A 56 -5.94 5.85 -18.27
C THR A 56 -7.30 6.22 -17.69
N GLY A 57 -7.90 7.29 -18.20
CA GLY A 57 -9.31 7.60 -17.92
C GLY A 57 -10.30 6.90 -18.88
N HIS A 58 -9.79 6.08 -19.79
CA HIS A 58 -10.56 5.41 -20.84
C HIS A 58 -10.23 3.91 -20.82
N GLY A 59 -10.98 3.13 -20.05
CA GLY A 59 -10.75 1.68 -19.89
C GLY A 59 -10.84 0.91 -21.22
N GLU A 60 -11.66 1.39 -22.18
CA GLU A 60 -11.81 0.79 -23.52
C GLU A 60 -10.51 0.81 -24.32
N LYS A 61 -9.59 1.75 -24.07
CA LYS A 61 -8.30 1.84 -24.78
C LYS A 61 -7.28 0.80 -24.33
N GLY A 62 -7.51 0.10 -23.25
CA GLY A 62 -6.66 -1.00 -22.79
C GLY A 62 -6.47 -2.07 -23.88
N MET A 63 -7.54 -2.39 -24.60
CA MET A 63 -7.48 -3.38 -25.70
C MET A 63 -6.64 -2.89 -26.89
N ASP A 64 -6.67 -1.60 -27.20
CA ASP A 64 -5.87 -1.04 -28.29
C ASP A 64 -4.38 -1.04 -27.96
N ILE A 65 -4.04 -0.78 -26.68
CA ILE A 65 -2.67 -0.90 -26.19
C ILE A 65 -2.18 -2.34 -26.31
N LEU A 66 -2.98 -3.34 -25.92
CA LEU A 66 -2.62 -4.75 -26.05
C LEU A 66 -2.45 -5.16 -27.52
N ARG A 67 -3.33 -4.69 -28.42
CA ARG A 67 -3.24 -4.93 -29.88
C ARG A 67 -2.01 -4.29 -30.52
N SER A 68 -1.45 -3.24 -29.92
CA SER A 68 -0.25 -2.57 -30.42
C SER A 68 1.03 -3.41 -30.30
N GLY A 69 0.95 -4.61 -29.69
CA GLY A 69 2.08 -5.51 -29.43
C GLY A 69 2.95 -5.11 -28.24
N VAL A 70 2.60 -4.06 -27.53
CA VAL A 70 3.24 -3.68 -26.28
C VAL A 70 2.70 -4.58 -25.16
N ARG A 71 3.59 -5.06 -24.28
CA ARG A 71 3.24 -5.89 -23.12
C ARG A 71 3.36 -5.07 -21.84
N PRO A 72 2.33 -4.30 -21.45
CA PRO A 72 2.36 -3.57 -20.19
C PRO A 72 2.37 -4.53 -19.01
N PHE A 73 2.99 -4.12 -17.92
CA PHE A 73 2.93 -4.82 -16.65
C PHE A 73 1.54 -4.72 -16.02
N GLY A 74 0.84 -3.61 -16.24
CA GLY A 74 -0.51 -3.44 -15.76
C GLY A 74 -1.24 -2.20 -16.29
N PHE A 75 -2.51 -2.11 -15.88
CA PHE A 75 -3.40 -0.99 -16.18
C PHE A 75 -4.09 -0.53 -14.92
N ILE A 76 -4.18 0.78 -14.74
CA ILE A 76 -4.98 1.43 -13.71
C ILE A 76 -5.97 2.35 -14.42
N GLU A 77 -7.25 2.13 -14.19
CA GLU A 77 -8.27 3.06 -14.63
C GLU A 77 -8.38 4.21 -13.64
N LYS A 78 -8.38 5.46 -14.14
CA LYS A 78 -8.55 6.64 -13.30
C LYS A 78 -9.96 6.64 -12.73
N CYS A 79 -10.09 6.48 -11.44
CA CYS A 79 -11.34 6.65 -10.71
C CYS A 79 -11.34 7.97 -9.94
N VAL A 80 -12.54 8.39 -9.51
CA VAL A 80 -12.73 9.61 -8.72
C VAL A 80 -12.23 9.41 -7.29
N ASP A 81 -12.23 8.16 -6.78
CA ASP A 81 -11.74 7.84 -5.45
C ASP A 81 -10.21 7.74 -5.45
N GLN A 82 -9.57 8.73 -4.83
CA GLN A 82 -8.11 8.77 -4.69
C GLN A 82 -7.56 7.59 -3.87
N ASN A 83 -8.32 7.07 -2.91
CA ASN A 83 -7.87 5.96 -2.08
C ASN A 83 -7.84 4.65 -2.89
N GLU A 84 -8.80 4.47 -3.79
CA GLU A 84 -8.83 3.33 -4.69
C GLU A 84 -7.64 3.38 -5.67
N MET A 85 -7.33 4.54 -6.23
CA MET A 85 -6.15 4.70 -7.08
C MET A 85 -4.86 4.39 -6.32
N VAL A 86 -4.72 4.86 -5.09
CA VAL A 86 -3.54 4.58 -4.26
C VAL A 86 -3.41 3.08 -4.00
N ARG A 87 -4.50 2.38 -3.70
CA ARG A 87 -4.48 0.91 -3.53
C ARG A 87 -3.99 0.18 -4.78
N GLU A 88 -4.49 0.57 -5.96
CA GLU A 88 -4.05 -0.03 -7.23
C GLU A 88 -2.56 0.25 -7.52
N TYR A 89 -2.07 1.46 -7.27
CA TYR A 89 -0.63 1.76 -7.39
C TYR A 89 0.20 0.88 -6.46
N ILE A 90 -0.18 0.76 -5.20
CA ILE A 90 0.52 -0.07 -4.22
C ILE A 90 0.51 -1.53 -4.64
N ARG A 91 -0.61 -2.04 -5.14
CA ARG A 91 -0.72 -3.40 -5.65
C ARG A 91 0.30 -3.66 -6.75
N TYR A 92 0.39 -2.78 -7.76
CA TYR A 92 1.38 -2.94 -8.83
C TYR A 92 2.82 -2.76 -8.36
N LEU A 93 3.07 -1.87 -7.40
CA LEU A 93 4.39 -1.73 -6.77
C LEU A 93 4.82 -3.03 -6.08
N LYS A 94 3.94 -3.64 -5.28
CA LYS A 94 4.20 -4.94 -4.64
C LYS A 94 4.45 -6.06 -5.67
N MET A 95 3.63 -6.13 -6.71
CA MET A 95 3.81 -7.12 -7.80
C MET A 95 5.08 -6.89 -8.62
N ALA A 96 5.54 -5.65 -8.71
CA ALA A 96 6.74 -5.29 -9.46
C ALA A 96 8.02 -5.48 -8.64
N ALA A 97 7.94 -5.35 -7.33
CA ALA A 97 9.05 -5.69 -6.45
C ALA A 97 9.49 -7.13 -6.77
N PRO A 98 10.81 -7.41 -6.91
CA PRO A 98 11.23 -8.80 -6.93
C PRO A 98 10.60 -9.44 -5.69
N GLU A 99 10.07 -10.66 -5.86
CA GLU A 99 9.78 -11.47 -4.67
C GLU A 99 11.08 -11.46 -3.86
N GLN A 100 11.17 -10.53 -2.95
CA GLN A 100 11.99 -10.75 -1.79
C GLN A 100 11.33 -12.00 -1.24
N GLN A 101 11.94 -13.15 -1.57
CA GLN A 101 11.81 -14.31 -0.73
C GLN A 101 11.86 -13.68 0.65
N ASN A 102 10.72 -13.61 1.30
CA ASN A 102 10.67 -13.22 2.69
C ASN A 102 11.79 -14.03 3.33
N SER A 103 12.94 -13.40 3.49
CA SER A 103 13.83 -13.77 4.53
C SER A 103 12.93 -13.68 5.73
N ALA A 104 12.46 -14.84 6.17
CA ALA A 104 11.53 -15.06 7.22
C ALA A 104 12.19 -14.65 8.54
N ASP A 105 12.29 -13.35 8.73
CA ASP A 105 12.74 -12.72 9.97
C ASP A 105 11.95 -11.42 10.27
N GLY A 106 10.90 -11.14 9.51
CA GLY A 106 9.86 -10.21 9.89
C GLY A 106 8.82 -10.94 10.75
N ASP A 107 8.46 -10.37 11.89
CA ASP A 107 7.41 -10.90 12.75
C ASP A 107 6.14 -11.13 11.92
N THR A 108 5.65 -12.38 11.92
CA THR A 108 4.37 -12.76 11.34
C THR A 108 3.41 -13.18 12.44
N VAL A 109 2.15 -12.82 12.30
CA VAL A 109 1.09 -13.33 13.18
C VAL A 109 0.32 -14.44 12.47
N GLU A 110 0.09 -15.55 13.17
CA GLU A 110 -0.73 -16.66 12.70
C GLU A 110 -2.16 -16.50 13.23
N LEU A 111 -3.12 -16.40 12.32
CA LEU A 111 -4.51 -16.13 12.63
C LEU A 111 -5.37 -17.35 12.27
N PRO A 112 -6.01 -18.02 13.24
CA PRO A 112 -6.92 -19.12 12.95
C PRO A 112 -8.23 -18.57 12.36
N ILE A 113 -8.53 -18.91 11.10
CA ILE A 113 -9.76 -18.50 10.41
C ILE A 113 -10.82 -19.60 10.34
N GLY A 114 -10.47 -20.82 10.75
CA GLY A 114 -11.33 -21.99 10.74
C GLY A 114 -10.84 -23.06 11.71
N ILE A 115 -11.39 -24.27 11.61
CA ILE A 115 -11.02 -25.39 12.49
C ILE A 115 -9.58 -25.85 12.22
N ASP A 116 -9.17 -25.89 10.93
CA ASP A 116 -7.85 -26.35 10.49
C ASP A 116 -7.18 -25.35 9.51
N GLU A 117 -7.69 -24.12 9.44
CA GLU A 117 -7.18 -23.10 8.55
C GLU A 117 -6.54 -21.96 9.32
N THR A 118 -5.32 -21.62 8.94
CA THR A 118 -4.55 -20.51 9.53
C THR A 118 -4.06 -19.59 8.41
N VAL A 119 -4.22 -18.30 8.59
CA VAL A 119 -3.63 -17.27 7.73
C VAL A 119 -2.42 -16.66 8.42
N ARG A 120 -1.31 -16.50 7.69
CA ARG A 120 -0.12 -15.80 8.15
C ARG A 120 -0.14 -14.39 7.59
N LEU A 121 -0.12 -13.40 8.46
CA LEU A 121 0.00 -12.00 8.09
C LEU A 121 1.34 -11.44 8.56
N PRO A 122 2.12 -10.79 7.68
CA PRO A 122 3.26 -9.99 8.09
C PRO A 122 2.78 -8.85 9.00
N VAL A 123 3.37 -8.71 10.17
CA VAL A 123 2.99 -7.70 11.16
C VAL A 123 3.15 -6.28 10.58
N SER A 124 4.16 -6.08 9.72
CA SER A 124 4.40 -4.82 9.00
C SER A 124 3.29 -4.45 8.01
N GLU A 125 2.46 -5.39 7.57
CA GLU A 125 1.33 -5.12 6.67
C GLU A 125 0.04 -4.77 7.41
N ILE A 126 -0.04 -5.03 8.71
CA ILE A 126 -1.22 -4.76 9.51
C ILE A 126 -1.26 -3.27 9.88
N LEU A 127 -2.29 -2.58 9.43
CA LEU A 127 -2.52 -1.16 9.75
C LEU A 127 -3.10 -0.98 11.15
N TYR A 128 -4.16 -1.73 11.42
CA TYR A 128 -4.86 -1.69 12.71
C TYR A 128 -5.71 -2.95 12.90
N VAL A 129 -6.10 -3.16 14.14
CA VAL A 129 -7.02 -4.23 14.55
C VAL A 129 -8.16 -3.59 15.32
N ASP A 130 -9.40 -3.95 15.01
CA ASP A 130 -10.55 -3.47 15.75
C ASP A 130 -11.53 -4.59 16.14
N SER A 131 -12.37 -4.33 17.15
CA SER A 131 -13.39 -5.27 17.56
C SER A 131 -14.61 -5.21 16.64
N VAL A 132 -15.06 -6.39 16.18
CA VAL A 132 -16.24 -6.52 15.34
C VAL A 132 -17.50 -6.42 16.20
N LYS A 133 -18.33 -5.38 15.98
CA LYS A 133 -19.52 -5.13 16.79
C LYS A 133 -20.66 -6.13 16.55
N THR A 134 -20.69 -6.73 15.38
CA THR A 134 -21.76 -7.64 14.95
C THR A 134 -21.53 -9.08 15.39
N VAL A 135 -20.29 -9.45 15.74
CA VAL A 135 -19.92 -10.81 16.15
C VAL A 135 -19.20 -10.75 17.49
N ALA A 136 -19.79 -11.38 18.50
CA ALA A 136 -19.21 -11.39 19.84
C ALA A 136 -17.84 -12.09 19.86
N HIS A 137 -16.91 -11.55 20.64
CA HIS A 137 -15.54 -12.08 20.77
C HIS A 137 -14.80 -12.22 19.45
N SER A 138 -14.98 -11.27 18.52
CA SER A 138 -14.27 -11.25 17.26
C SER A 138 -13.60 -9.91 17.04
N ILE A 139 -12.42 -9.98 16.44
CA ILE A 139 -11.62 -8.85 16.02
C ILE A 139 -11.30 -8.96 14.54
N CYS A 140 -11.08 -7.82 13.89
CA CYS A 140 -10.72 -7.75 12.48
C CYS A 140 -9.34 -7.10 12.33
N TYR A 141 -8.46 -7.78 11.61
CA TYR A 141 -7.16 -7.27 11.18
C TYR A 141 -7.32 -6.60 9.82
N HIS A 142 -6.93 -5.35 9.72
CA HIS A 142 -6.98 -4.56 8.49
C HIS A 142 -5.57 -4.35 7.96
N THR A 143 -5.33 -4.78 6.74
CA THR A 143 -4.00 -4.70 6.12
C THR A 143 -3.88 -3.51 5.17
N PHE A 144 -2.66 -3.19 4.81
CA PHE A 144 -2.33 -2.05 3.97
C PHE A 144 -2.91 -2.18 2.54
N ASP A 145 -3.02 -3.38 2.01
CA ASP A 145 -3.61 -3.67 0.70
C ASP A 145 -5.15 -3.66 0.70
N GLY A 146 -5.76 -3.44 1.86
CA GLY A 146 -7.20 -3.40 2.05
C GLY A 146 -7.85 -4.75 2.33
N SER A 147 -7.05 -5.81 2.56
CA SER A 147 -7.57 -7.09 3.00
C SER A 147 -8.04 -7.01 4.47
N GLU A 148 -9.06 -7.79 4.79
CA GLU A 148 -9.65 -7.87 6.13
C GLU A 148 -9.71 -9.33 6.56
N VAL A 149 -9.14 -9.62 7.75
CA VAL A 149 -9.17 -10.97 8.32
C VAL A 149 -9.83 -10.91 9.68
N THR A 150 -11.02 -11.51 9.79
CA THR A 150 -11.78 -11.60 11.04
C THR A 150 -11.50 -12.92 11.73
N VAL A 151 -11.15 -12.84 13.01
CA VAL A 151 -10.89 -14.01 13.85
C VAL A 151 -11.62 -13.91 15.18
N ARG A 152 -11.83 -15.05 15.83
CA ARG A 152 -12.38 -15.10 17.17
C ARG A 152 -11.28 -14.89 18.19
N ASP A 153 -11.16 -13.65 18.67
CA ASP A 153 -10.11 -13.25 19.59
C ASP A 153 -10.51 -11.95 20.34
N THR A 154 -9.61 -11.45 21.19
CA THR A 154 -9.77 -10.19 21.95
C THR A 154 -8.68 -9.20 21.58
N ILE A 155 -8.99 -7.91 21.76
CA ILE A 155 -8.00 -6.83 21.54
C ILE A 155 -6.79 -6.94 22.47
N GLU A 156 -7.01 -7.44 23.68
CA GLU A 156 -5.96 -7.68 24.68
C GLU A 156 -4.97 -8.74 24.19
N HIS A 157 -5.45 -9.88 23.73
CA HIS A 157 -4.62 -10.96 23.23
C HIS A 157 -3.90 -10.57 21.94
N ALA A 158 -4.59 -9.89 21.00
CA ALA A 158 -3.96 -9.34 19.81
C ALA A 158 -2.83 -8.37 20.15
N GLN A 159 -2.98 -7.54 21.18
CA GLN A 159 -1.93 -6.61 21.62
C GLN A 159 -0.70 -7.35 22.16
N GLU A 160 -0.89 -8.45 22.87
CA GLU A 160 0.19 -9.30 23.38
C GLU A 160 0.95 -9.97 22.22
N GLN A 161 0.23 -10.49 21.22
CA GLN A 161 0.83 -11.13 20.04
C GLN A 161 1.57 -10.15 19.14
N LEU A 162 0.99 -8.97 18.89
CA LEU A 162 1.54 -7.98 17.97
C LEU A 162 2.65 -7.11 18.60
N GLY A 163 2.76 -7.11 19.93
CA GLY A 163 3.83 -6.44 20.65
C GLY A 163 3.71 -4.92 20.73
N ALA A 164 4.82 -4.28 21.12
CA ALA A 164 4.87 -2.87 21.49
C ALA A 164 4.67 -1.90 20.31
N GLN A 165 4.83 -2.35 19.09
CA GLN A 165 4.61 -1.55 17.87
C GLN A 165 3.12 -1.24 17.61
N PHE A 166 2.20 -1.94 18.32
CA PHE A 166 0.78 -1.64 18.24
C PHE A 166 0.32 -0.85 19.47
N ILE A 167 -0.16 0.36 19.21
CA ILE A 167 -0.63 1.27 20.25
C ILE A 167 -2.15 1.19 20.34
N ARG A 168 -2.65 1.03 21.56
CA ARG A 168 -4.08 1.06 21.83
C ARG A 168 -4.61 2.48 21.78
N CYS A 169 -5.17 2.89 20.65
CA CYS A 169 -5.73 4.24 20.47
C CYS A 169 -7.19 4.36 20.96
N HIS A 170 -7.91 3.25 21.09
CA HIS A 170 -9.26 3.16 21.63
C HIS A 170 -9.42 1.86 22.42
N ARG A 171 -10.47 1.76 23.25
CA ARG A 171 -10.75 0.50 24.01
C ARG A 171 -10.90 -0.72 23.12
N SER A 172 -11.27 -0.53 21.86
CA SER A 172 -11.57 -1.56 20.87
C SER A 172 -10.70 -1.44 19.63
N VAL A 173 -9.59 -0.67 19.65
CA VAL A 173 -8.74 -0.47 18.45
C VAL A 173 -7.28 -0.41 18.85
N LEU A 174 -6.48 -1.24 18.16
CA LEU A 174 -5.01 -1.21 18.15
C LEU A 174 -4.57 -0.66 16.80
N VAL A 175 -3.59 0.22 16.77
CA VAL A 175 -3.03 0.79 15.52
C VAL A 175 -1.54 0.55 15.51
N ASN A 176 -1.02 0.11 14.36
CA ASN A 176 0.41 -0.01 14.14
C ASN A 176 1.02 1.40 14.05
N GLU A 177 2.00 1.70 14.91
CA GLU A 177 2.64 3.02 14.96
C GLU A 177 3.40 3.36 13.68
N GLU A 178 3.89 2.36 12.94
CA GLU A 178 4.60 2.55 11.68
C GLU A 178 3.70 3.18 10.61
N HIS A 179 2.41 2.92 10.69
CA HIS A 179 1.42 3.42 9.74
C HIS A 179 0.73 4.72 10.17
N ILE A 180 1.08 5.30 11.32
CA ILE A 180 0.51 6.56 11.77
C ILE A 180 1.28 7.73 11.13
N LEU A 181 0.60 8.52 10.30
CA LEU A 181 1.17 9.72 9.69
C LEU A 181 0.99 10.96 10.57
N ALA A 182 -0.19 11.12 11.18
CA ALA A 182 -0.51 12.28 11.99
C ALA A 182 -1.66 12.02 12.96
N LEU A 183 -1.69 12.80 14.06
CA LEU A 183 -2.83 12.91 14.96
C LEU A 183 -3.37 14.35 14.87
N GLN A 184 -4.57 14.54 14.33
CA GLN A 184 -5.21 15.83 14.14
C GLN A 184 -6.67 15.78 14.59
N GLY A 185 -7.12 16.74 15.40
CA GLY A 185 -8.52 16.82 15.84
C GLY A 185 -9.03 15.58 16.61
N GLY A 186 -8.13 14.73 17.13
CA GLY A 186 -8.49 13.48 17.77
C GLY A 186 -8.67 12.30 16.80
N MET A 187 -8.32 12.48 15.54
CA MET A 187 -8.28 11.44 14.53
C MET A 187 -6.84 11.10 14.17
N LEU A 188 -6.53 9.82 14.06
CA LEU A 188 -5.27 9.30 13.52
C LEU A 188 -5.43 9.17 12.00
N LYS A 189 -4.54 9.81 11.27
CA LYS A 189 -4.41 9.60 9.82
C LYS A 189 -3.40 8.50 9.57
N LEU A 190 -3.81 7.44 8.89
CA LEU A 190 -2.95 6.32 8.53
C LEU A 190 -2.31 6.50 7.15
N SER A 191 -1.28 5.70 6.87
CA SER A 191 -0.52 5.71 5.61
C SER A 191 -1.37 5.42 4.37
N ASN A 192 -2.47 4.65 4.53
CA ASN A 192 -3.43 4.39 3.46
C ASN A 192 -4.52 5.47 3.32
N GLY A 193 -4.43 6.56 4.10
CA GLY A 193 -5.39 7.66 4.09
C GLY A 193 -6.60 7.50 5.01
N GLN A 194 -6.80 6.34 5.64
CA GLN A 194 -7.89 6.14 6.60
C GLN A 194 -7.74 7.00 7.84
N LEU A 195 -8.88 7.35 8.44
CA LEU A 195 -8.96 8.12 9.67
C LEU A 195 -9.58 7.27 10.78
N ILE A 196 -8.85 7.12 11.90
CA ILE A 196 -9.28 6.34 13.06
C ILE A 196 -9.41 7.25 14.27
N ALA A 197 -10.53 7.17 14.98
CA ALA A 197 -10.76 7.95 16.19
C ALA A 197 -9.83 7.51 17.31
N CYS A 198 -9.14 8.49 17.92
CA CYS A 198 -8.28 8.28 19.08
C CYS A 198 -8.94 8.82 20.34
N ALA A 199 -9.17 7.97 21.34
CA ALA A 199 -9.74 8.36 22.61
C ALA A 199 -8.85 9.37 23.33
N LEU A 200 -9.46 10.37 23.98
CA LEU A 200 -8.74 11.50 24.61
C LEU A 200 -7.62 11.02 25.56
N GLY A 201 -7.93 10.04 26.41
CA GLY A 201 -6.96 9.48 27.36
C GLY A 201 -5.84 8.65 26.74
N ARG A 202 -5.89 8.35 25.43
CA ARG A 202 -4.89 7.56 24.71
C ARG A 202 -3.98 8.39 23.81
N ARG A 203 -4.33 9.66 23.56
CA ARG A 203 -3.58 10.55 22.65
C ARG A 203 -2.13 10.73 23.04
N LYS A 204 -1.85 10.83 24.35
CA LYS A 204 -0.47 10.98 24.84
C LYS A 204 0.37 9.75 24.47
N ALA A 205 -0.13 8.54 24.70
CA ALA A 205 0.59 7.31 24.36
C ALA A 205 0.90 7.22 22.85
N VAL A 206 -0.03 7.65 22.00
CA VAL A 206 0.18 7.69 20.54
C VAL A 206 1.25 8.71 20.16
N VAL A 207 1.23 9.92 20.74
CA VAL A 207 2.23 10.96 20.47
C VAL A 207 3.62 10.52 20.94
N ASP A 208 3.70 9.89 22.11
CA ASP A 208 4.97 9.38 22.66
C ASP A 208 5.55 8.27 21.77
N GLY A 209 4.70 7.36 21.22
CA GLY A 209 5.11 6.32 20.26
C GLY A 209 5.65 6.94 18.97
N MET A 210 4.90 7.87 18.36
CA MET A 210 5.35 8.57 17.15
C MET A 210 6.67 9.34 17.35
N ALA A 211 6.91 9.90 18.54
CA ALA A 211 8.15 10.61 18.86
C ALA A 211 9.35 9.68 18.98
N LYS A 212 9.17 8.50 19.59
CA LYS A 212 10.22 7.47 19.69
C LYS A 212 10.71 7.00 18.32
N ARG A 213 9.77 6.78 17.38
CA ARG A 213 10.11 6.36 16.02
C ARG A 213 10.97 7.40 15.31
N LYS A 214 10.61 8.69 15.37
CA LYS A 214 11.39 9.77 14.76
C LYS A 214 12.80 9.91 15.32
N GLY A 215 13.01 9.52 16.57
CA GLY A 215 14.33 9.51 17.20
C GLY A 215 15.19 8.30 16.87
N ALA A 216 14.62 7.24 16.30
CA ALA A 216 15.35 6.03 15.91
C ALA A 216 15.83 6.07 14.45
N GLU A 217 15.31 6.99 13.64
CA GLU A 217 15.65 7.18 12.21
C GLU A 217 16.70 8.30 11.99
N GLY A 218 17.28 8.88 13.08
CA GLY A 218 18.23 10.00 13.04
C GLY A 218 19.70 9.58 13.36
#